data_5bb02f68c806c956044914e1c3bdc0e8
#
_entry.id   5bb02f68c806c956044914e1c3bdc0e8
#
_cell.length_a   1.000
_cell.length_b   1.000
_cell.length_c   1.000
_cell.angle_alpha   90.00
_cell.angle_beta   90.00
_cell.angle_gamma   90.00
#
_symmetry.space_group_name_H-M   'P 1'
#
loop_
_entity.id
_entity.type
_entity.pdbx_description
1 polymer ?
#
loop_
_entity_poly.entity_id
_entity_poly.type
_entity_poly.pdbx_seq_one_letter_code
_entity_poly.pdbx_strand_id
1 'polypeptide(L)'
;MQKRHFLSACCWLAMLGISGCGQDKPAFRAVDITGAEYAQGFELTDQNGQVRTLRDFAGKAVVVFFGFTQCPDVCPTAMQEMAEAKKLLGADGDKLQSVFITVDPERDTPELLQAYMANFGADFVALRPSPEQLPKVTKDFKIYYKKVEGKTPTSYTMDHSAGSYAFDTQGRVRLFNRYGSGAKVLAEDFKWLLK
;
A
#
# COMPACT_ATOMS: atom_id res chain seq x y z
N MET A 1 23.64 -42.17 74.23
CA MET A 1 22.96 -42.72 73.08
C MET A 1 22.20 -41.56 72.40
N GLN A 2 22.75 -40.95 71.33
CA GLN A 2 22.25 -39.76 70.66
C GLN A 2 21.77 -40.15 69.24
N LYS A 3 20.49 -40.01 68.99
CA LYS A 3 19.87 -40.22 67.63
C LYS A 3 20.01 -38.95 66.85
N ARG A 4 20.72 -38.96 65.72
CA ARG A 4 20.85 -37.86 64.77
C ARG A 4 19.75 -38.02 63.68
N HIS A 5 18.84 -37.06 63.60
CA HIS A 5 17.86 -36.96 62.54
C HIS A 5 18.48 -36.23 61.35
N PHE A 6 18.56 -36.91 60.22
CA PHE A 6 18.88 -36.31 58.93
C PHE A 6 17.62 -35.71 58.32
N LEU A 7 17.58 -34.39 58.20
CA LEU A 7 16.56 -33.67 57.41
C LEU A 7 17.02 -33.66 55.95
N SER A 8 16.26 -34.36 55.10
CA SER A 8 16.45 -34.35 53.65
C SER A 8 15.67 -33.17 53.08
N ALA A 9 16.39 -32.13 52.62
CA ALA A 9 15.79 -30.97 51.94
C ALA A 9 15.61 -31.30 50.46
N CYS A 10 14.37 -31.54 50.01
CA CYS A 10 13.98 -31.63 48.61
C CYS A 10 13.97 -30.22 47.97
N CYS A 11 15.01 -29.89 47.22
CA CYS A 11 15.00 -28.73 46.30
C CYS A 11 14.11 -29.00 45.07
N TRP A 12 12.91 -28.45 45.06
CA TRP A 12 12.09 -28.38 43.85
C TRP A 12 12.63 -27.21 43.00
N LEU A 13 13.38 -27.53 41.94
CA LEU A 13 13.66 -26.57 40.84
C LEU A 13 12.42 -26.41 40.02
N ALA A 14 11.73 -25.28 40.23
CA ALA A 14 10.69 -24.81 39.30
C ALA A 14 11.37 -24.30 38.00
N MET A 15 11.36 -25.12 36.95
CA MET A 15 11.69 -24.67 35.57
C MET A 15 10.59 -23.76 35.11
N LEU A 16 10.78 -22.46 35.21
CA LEU A 16 10.01 -21.45 34.48
C LEU A 16 10.34 -21.60 32.98
N GLY A 17 9.48 -22.29 32.23
CA GLY A 17 9.51 -22.31 30.79
C GLY A 17 9.23 -20.90 30.27
N ILE A 18 10.25 -20.20 29.83
CA ILE A 18 10.12 -18.96 29.04
C ILE A 18 9.65 -19.38 27.65
N SER A 19 8.30 -19.45 27.45
CA SER A 19 7.71 -19.52 26.13
C SER A 19 7.97 -18.19 25.42
N GLY A 20 9.10 -18.08 24.75
CA GLY A 20 9.39 -16.98 23.85
C GLY A 20 8.38 -17.01 22.71
N CYS A 21 7.37 -16.15 22.74
CA CYS A 21 6.59 -15.81 21.57
C CYS A 21 7.52 -15.13 20.56
N GLY A 22 8.18 -15.94 19.74
CA GLY A 22 8.83 -15.45 18.53
C GLY A 22 7.72 -14.94 17.61
N GLN A 23 7.48 -13.62 17.58
CA GLN A 23 6.72 -13.02 16.49
C GLN A 23 7.52 -13.27 15.23
N ASP A 24 6.99 -14.09 14.33
CA ASP A 24 7.56 -14.27 13.01
C ASP A 24 7.67 -12.90 12.36
N LYS A 25 8.90 -12.46 12.14
CA LYS A 25 9.13 -11.19 11.44
C LYS A 25 8.64 -11.36 10.01
N PRO A 26 7.86 -10.40 9.48
CA PRO A 26 7.40 -10.47 8.10
C PRO A 26 8.61 -10.54 7.16
N ALA A 27 8.60 -11.54 6.29
CA ALA A 27 9.58 -11.68 5.21
C ALA A 27 8.99 -11.08 3.93
N PHE A 28 9.00 -9.75 3.83
CA PHE A 28 8.50 -9.05 2.66
C PHE A 28 9.36 -9.31 1.42
N ARG A 29 8.71 -9.41 0.25
CA ARG A 29 9.36 -9.43 -1.07
C ARG A 29 9.58 -8.03 -1.60
N ALA A 30 8.69 -7.10 -1.26
CA ALA A 30 8.84 -5.67 -1.52
C ALA A 30 9.95 -5.05 -0.67
N VAL A 31 10.32 -3.81 -0.99
CA VAL A 31 11.24 -3.03 -0.19
C VAL A 31 10.54 -2.61 1.11
N ASP A 32 11.02 -3.07 2.25
CA ASP A 32 10.53 -2.64 3.57
C ASP A 32 11.01 -1.20 3.84
N ILE A 33 10.07 -0.29 3.95
CA ILE A 33 10.30 1.14 4.26
C ILE A 33 9.62 1.54 5.58
N THR A 34 9.40 0.57 6.46
CA THR A 34 8.81 0.83 7.78
C THR A 34 9.61 1.90 8.52
N GLY A 35 8.90 2.92 9.02
CA GLY A 35 9.53 4.05 9.71
C GLY A 35 10.03 5.17 8.79
N ALA A 36 9.78 5.10 7.48
CA ALA A 36 10.11 6.19 6.58
C ALA A 36 9.35 7.48 6.95
N GLU A 37 10.04 8.62 6.90
CA GLU A 37 9.48 9.95 7.21
C GLU A 37 8.79 10.60 6.00
N TYR A 38 8.57 9.87 4.92
CA TYR A 38 7.90 10.30 3.70
C TYR A 38 6.73 9.35 3.39
N ALA A 39 5.89 9.68 2.42
CA ALA A 39 4.68 8.94 2.08
C ALA A 39 3.77 8.74 3.32
N GLN A 40 3.58 9.82 4.11
CA GLN A 40 2.83 9.74 5.38
C GLN A 40 1.32 9.84 5.20
N GLY A 41 0.85 10.17 3.99
CA GLY A 41 -0.57 10.25 3.68
C GLY A 41 -0.90 11.24 2.58
N PHE A 42 -2.19 11.45 2.40
CA PHE A 42 -2.73 12.38 1.42
C PHE A 42 -4.04 12.99 1.95
N GLU A 43 -4.42 14.13 1.38
CA GLU A 43 -5.74 14.74 1.51
C GLU A 43 -6.12 15.26 0.13
N LEU A 44 -6.87 14.47 -0.63
CA LEU A 44 -7.18 14.70 -2.04
C LEU A 44 -8.65 14.39 -2.34
N THR A 45 -9.19 14.96 -3.42
CA THR A 45 -10.57 14.72 -3.85
C THR A 45 -10.66 13.44 -4.68
N ASP A 46 -11.63 12.57 -4.39
CA ASP A 46 -11.88 11.36 -5.17
C ASP A 46 -12.72 11.63 -6.41
N GLN A 47 -12.92 10.60 -7.25
CA GLN A 47 -13.73 10.64 -8.47
C GLN A 47 -15.21 10.96 -8.22
N ASN A 48 -15.68 10.92 -6.98
CA ASN A 48 -17.05 11.26 -6.58
C ASN A 48 -17.14 12.65 -5.93
N GLY A 49 -16.06 13.44 -5.94
CA GLY A 49 -16.00 14.77 -5.33
C GLY A 49 -15.84 14.79 -3.82
N GLN A 50 -15.51 13.66 -3.17
CA GLN A 50 -15.31 13.58 -1.74
C GLN A 50 -13.83 13.71 -1.41
N VAL A 51 -13.51 14.51 -0.38
CA VAL A 51 -12.14 14.57 0.15
C VAL A 51 -11.83 13.28 0.88
N ARG A 52 -10.69 12.67 0.54
CA ARG A 52 -10.20 11.42 1.12
C ARG A 52 -8.83 11.58 1.73
N THR A 53 -8.65 10.88 2.84
CA THR A 53 -7.39 10.73 3.56
C THR A 53 -7.11 9.24 3.80
N LEU A 54 -5.94 8.87 4.27
CA LEU A 54 -5.67 7.48 4.70
C LEU A 54 -6.61 7.03 5.83
N ARG A 55 -7.10 7.95 6.66
CA ARG A 55 -8.00 7.64 7.79
C ARG A 55 -9.35 7.11 7.33
N ASP A 56 -9.81 7.49 6.13
CA ASP A 56 -11.07 7.01 5.56
C ASP A 56 -11.02 5.51 5.23
N PHE A 57 -9.81 4.94 5.19
CA PHE A 57 -9.57 3.52 4.96
C PHE A 57 -9.07 2.78 6.22
N ALA A 58 -9.29 3.33 7.41
CA ALA A 58 -8.87 2.71 8.66
C ALA A 58 -9.38 1.26 8.76
N GLY A 59 -8.52 0.35 9.22
CA GLY A 59 -8.81 -1.09 9.29
C GLY A 59 -8.55 -1.86 7.99
N LYS A 60 -8.21 -1.16 6.90
CA LYS A 60 -7.77 -1.78 5.64
C LYS A 60 -6.28 -1.54 5.42
N ALA A 61 -5.61 -2.48 4.77
CA ALA A 61 -4.35 -2.18 4.12
C ALA A 61 -4.63 -1.33 2.88
N VAL A 62 -3.81 -0.32 2.62
CA VAL A 62 -4.00 0.60 1.48
C VAL A 62 -2.80 0.49 0.56
N VAL A 63 -3.04 0.34 -0.74
CA VAL A 63 -1.99 0.43 -1.76
C VAL A 63 -2.22 1.64 -2.64
N VAL A 64 -1.20 2.50 -2.75
CA VAL A 64 -1.25 3.77 -3.49
C VAL A 64 -0.33 3.67 -4.71
N PHE A 65 -0.90 3.92 -5.89
CA PHE A 65 -0.17 3.99 -7.16
C PHE A 65 -0.39 5.35 -7.81
N PHE A 66 0.69 5.93 -8.36
CA PHE A 66 0.62 7.17 -9.12
C PHE A 66 0.66 6.85 -10.61
N GLY A 67 -0.26 7.45 -11.39
CA GLY A 67 -0.38 7.16 -12.80
C GLY A 67 -1.28 8.17 -13.52
N PHE A 68 -1.70 7.83 -14.75
CA PHE A 68 -2.65 8.63 -15.52
C PHE A 68 -3.46 7.73 -16.46
N THR A 69 -4.68 8.14 -16.80
CA THR A 69 -5.62 7.25 -17.52
C THR A 69 -5.19 6.94 -18.95
N GLN A 70 -4.44 7.82 -19.60
CA GLN A 70 -3.94 7.63 -20.97
C GLN A 70 -2.59 6.92 -21.06
N CYS A 71 -2.11 6.32 -19.95
CA CYS A 71 -0.94 5.47 -19.95
C CYS A 71 -1.23 4.17 -20.72
N PRO A 72 -0.43 3.83 -21.76
CA PRO A 72 -0.79 2.72 -22.64
C PRO A 72 -0.48 1.34 -22.08
N ASP A 73 0.37 1.22 -21.04
CA ASP A 73 0.91 -0.07 -20.60
C ASP A 73 1.08 -0.18 -19.07
N VAL A 74 1.97 0.61 -18.48
CA VAL A 74 2.39 0.46 -17.07
C VAL A 74 1.24 0.61 -16.09
N CYS A 75 0.39 1.63 -16.27
CA CYS A 75 -0.69 1.92 -15.33
C CYS A 75 -1.80 0.84 -15.35
N PRO A 76 -2.36 0.43 -16.51
CA PRO A 76 -3.36 -0.62 -16.53
C PRO A 76 -2.80 -1.96 -16.03
N THR A 77 -1.53 -2.29 -16.35
CA THR A 77 -0.89 -3.50 -15.85
C THR A 77 -0.77 -3.49 -14.33
N ALA A 78 -0.30 -2.39 -13.73
CA ALA A 78 -0.18 -2.26 -12.28
C ALA A 78 -1.55 -2.36 -11.57
N MET A 79 -2.58 -1.72 -12.12
CA MET A 79 -3.94 -1.78 -11.56
C MET A 79 -4.54 -3.19 -11.69
N GLN A 80 -4.28 -3.88 -12.79
CA GLN A 80 -4.69 -5.27 -12.98
C GLN A 80 -4.00 -6.22 -12.00
N GLU A 81 -2.68 -6.06 -11.76
CA GLU A 81 -1.96 -6.83 -10.74
C GLU A 81 -2.56 -6.62 -9.33
N MET A 82 -2.97 -5.39 -8.99
CA MET A 82 -3.64 -5.10 -7.72
C MET A 82 -5.02 -5.77 -7.63
N ALA A 83 -5.80 -5.74 -8.71
CA ALA A 83 -7.11 -6.40 -8.77
C ALA A 83 -6.98 -7.93 -8.60
N GLU A 84 -5.97 -8.51 -9.22
CA GLU A 84 -5.67 -9.93 -9.08
C GLU A 84 -5.14 -10.28 -7.68
N ALA A 85 -4.28 -9.45 -7.09
CA ALA A 85 -3.81 -9.61 -5.72
C ALA A 85 -4.99 -9.62 -4.73
N LYS A 86 -5.98 -8.73 -4.89
CA LYS A 86 -7.23 -8.76 -4.11
C LYS A 86 -7.96 -10.08 -4.24
N LYS A 87 -8.07 -10.64 -5.44
CA LYS A 87 -8.71 -11.96 -5.67
C LYS A 87 -7.93 -13.08 -4.98
N LEU A 88 -6.60 -13.05 -5.04
CA LEU A 88 -5.72 -14.03 -4.39
C LEU A 88 -5.78 -13.99 -2.85
N LEU A 89 -6.14 -12.85 -2.27
CA LEU A 89 -6.40 -12.70 -0.83
C LEU A 89 -7.71 -13.39 -0.39
N GLY A 90 -8.60 -13.74 -1.31
CA GLY A 90 -9.88 -14.36 -1.01
C GLY A 90 -10.75 -13.49 -0.10
N ALA A 91 -11.20 -14.00 1.03
CA ALA A 91 -12.05 -13.26 1.99
C ALA A 91 -11.36 -12.01 2.59
N ASP A 92 -10.03 -11.94 2.58
CA ASP A 92 -9.30 -10.76 3.04
C ASP A 92 -9.15 -9.69 1.94
N GLY A 93 -9.53 -9.98 0.69
CA GLY A 93 -9.46 -9.03 -0.41
C GLY A 93 -10.24 -7.73 -0.16
N ASP A 94 -11.37 -7.78 0.54
CA ASP A 94 -12.16 -6.60 0.89
C ASP A 94 -11.47 -5.70 1.92
N LYS A 95 -10.45 -6.21 2.61
CA LYS A 95 -9.60 -5.47 3.54
C LYS A 95 -8.41 -4.80 2.85
N LEU A 96 -8.25 -4.97 1.53
CA LEU A 96 -7.26 -4.26 0.72
C LEU A 96 -7.94 -3.15 -0.08
N GLN A 97 -7.54 -1.91 0.15
CA GLN A 97 -7.98 -0.74 -0.60
C GLN A 97 -6.94 -0.35 -1.63
N SER A 98 -7.33 -0.33 -2.90
CA SER A 98 -6.51 0.21 -3.99
C SER A 98 -6.86 1.67 -4.24
N VAL A 99 -5.82 2.50 -4.26
CA VAL A 99 -5.92 3.96 -4.48
C VAL A 99 -5.02 4.34 -5.64
N PHE A 100 -5.59 4.99 -6.63
CA PHE A 100 -4.89 5.57 -7.77
C PHE A 100 -4.83 7.08 -7.61
N ILE A 101 -3.65 7.70 -7.71
CA ILE A 101 -3.48 9.15 -7.68
C ILE A 101 -3.03 9.61 -9.06
N THR A 102 -3.84 10.42 -9.74
CA THR A 102 -3.43 10.90 -11.06
C THR A 102 -2.29 11.91 -10.98
N VAL A 103 -1.32 11.76 -11.89
CA VAL A 103 -0.26 12.75 -12.14
C VAL A 103 -0.58 13.68 -13.31
N ASP A 104 -1.77 13.50 -13.92
CA ASP A 104 -2.23 14.30 -15.05
C ASP A 104 -3.68 14.84 -14.81
N PRO A 105 -3.88 15.66 -13.79
CA PRO A 105 -5.20 16.17 -13.48
C PRO A 105 -5.76 17.11 -14.57
N GLU A 106 -4.95 17.53 -15.55
CA GLU A 106 -5.42 18.32 -16.69
C GLU A 106 -6.34 17.50 -17.59
N ARG A 107 -5.98 16.24 -17.89
CA ARG A 107 -6.77 15.34 -18.75
C ARG A 107 -7.66 14.39 -17.97
N ASP A 108 -7.24 13.97 -16.79
CA ASP A 108 -7.95 12.99 -15.96
C ASP A 108 -9.08 13.68 -15.20
N THR A 109 -10.26 13.82 -15.85
CA THR A 109 -11.47 14.33 -15.19
C THR A 109 -12.03 13.30 -14.21
N PRO A 110 -12.90 13.70 -13.25
CA PRO A 110 -13.57 12.76 -12.35
C PRO A 110 -14.29 11.63 -13.09
N GLU A 111 -14.96 11.93 -14.19
CA GLU A 111 -15.71 10.97 -15.01
C GLU A 111 -14.78 9.96 -15.69
N LEU A 112 -13.64 10.43 -16.23
CA LEU A 112 -12.63 9.54 -16.82
C LEU A 112 -11.99 8.64 -15.75
N LEU A 113 -11.66 9.19 -14.57
CA LEU A 113 -11.14 8.41 -13.47
C LEU A 113 -12.14 7.35 -12.99
N GLN A 114 -13.41 7.70 -12.87
CA GLN A 114 -14.49 6.76 -12.51
C GLN A 114 -14.59 5.62 -13.53
N ALA A 115 -14.65 5.96 -14.82
CA ALA A 115 -14.74 4.98 -15.90
C ALA A 115 -13.48 4.08 -15.96
N TYR A 116 -12.30 4.66 -15.71
CA TYR A 116 -11.03 3.92 -15.70
C TYR A 116 -10.97 2.93 -14.53
N MET A 117 -11.32 3.36 -13.31
CA MET A 117 -11.31 2.49 -12.12
C MET A 117 -12.30 1.34 -12.22
N ALA A 118 -13.46 1.55 -12.86
CA ALA A 118 -14.49 0.52 -13.05
C ALA A 118 -13.97 -0.74 -13.78
N ASN A 119 -12.88 -0.63 -14.55
CA ASN A 119 -12.28 -1.77 -15.23
C ASN A 119 -11.54 -2.72 -14.28
N PHE A 120 -11.18 -2.28 -13.08
CA PHE A 120 -10.34 -3.05 -12.15
C PHE A 120 -11.12 -3.54 -10.93
N GLY A 121 -12.12 -2.79 -10.47
CA GLY A 121 -12.99 -3.15 -9.36
C GLY A 121 -13.85 -1.98 -8.89
N ALA A 122 -15.04 -2.28 -8.41
CA ALA A 122 -16.00 -1.27 -7.98
C ALA A 122 -15.54 -0.45 -6.75
N ASP A 123 -14.61 -0.98 -5.99
CA ASP A 123 -14.07 -0.40 -4.76
C ASP A 123 -12.71 0.30 -4.96
N PHE A 124 -12.23 0.36 -6.20
CA PHE A 124 -11.03 1.13 -6.52
C PHE A 124 -11.32 2.63 -6.44
N VAL A 125 -10.46 3.36 -5.76
CA VAL A 125 -10.58 4.80 -5.56
C VAL A 125 -9.53 5.52 -6.40
N ALA A 126 -9.95 6.49 -7.19
CA ALA A 126 -9.05 7.42 -7.86
C ALA A 126 -9.08 8.78 -7.18
N LEU A 127 -7.92 9.35 -6.93
CA LEU A 127 -7.75 10.67 -6.35
C LEU A 127 -7.20 11.64 -7.38
N ARG A 128 -7.80 12.82 -7.44
CA ARG A 128 -7.41 13.89 -8.35
C ARG A 128 -6.90 15.10 -7.55
N PRO A 129 -5.57 15.28 -7.45
CA PRO A 129 -5.03 16.49 -6.86
C PRO A 129 -5.36 17.73 -7.70
N SER A 130 -5.52 18.90 -7.07
CA SER A 130 -5.50 20.17 -7.80
C SER A 130 -4.10 20.45 -8.38
N PRO A 131 -3.96 21.39 -9.31
CA PRO A 131 -2.64 21.81 -9.82
C PRO A 131 -1.65 22.21 -8.71
N GLU A 132 -2.14 22.80 -7.62
CA GLU A 132 -1.33 23.22 -6.47
C GLU A 132 -1.00 22.05 -5.53
N GLN A 133 -1.90 21.05 -5.42
CA GLN A 133 -1.70 19.87 -4.59
C GLN A 133 -0.76 18.85 -5.22
N LEU A 134 -0.75 18.74 -6.57
CA LEU A 134 0.05 17.74 -7.28
C LEU A 134 1.55 17.80 -6.94
N PRO A 135 2.23 18.97 -7.01
CA PRO A 135 3.64 19.05 -6.65
C PRO A 135 3.92 18.68 -5.18
N LYS A 136 2.98 18.98 -4.28
CA LYS A 136 3.11 18.66 -2.87
C LYS A 136 3.02 17.16 -2.64
N VAL A 137 1.95 16.51 -3.10
CA VAL A 137 1.74 15.07 -2.87
C VAL A 137 2.82 14.23 -3.55
N THR A 138 3.26 14.59 -4.75
CA THR A 138 4.33 13.87 -5.45
C THR A 138 5.67 14.01 -4.74
N LYS A 139 5.98 15.19 -4.19
CA LYS A 139 7.17 15.40 -3.36
C LYS A 139 7.10 14.58 -2.07
N ASP A 140 5.96 14.56 -1.39
CA ASP A 140 5.76 13.82 -0.14
C ASP A 140 5.92 12.31 -0.35
N PHE A 141 5.53 11.79 -1.52
CA PHE A 141 5.71 10.39 -1.90
C PHE A 141 7.00 10.11 -2.69
N LYS A 142 7.87 11.10 -2.88
CA LYS A 142 9.08 10.99 -3.70
C LYS A 142 8.80 10.47 -5.11
N ILE A 143 7.68 10.84 -5.68
CA ILE A 143 7.27 10.49 -7.04
C ILE A 143 7.84 11.51 -8.02
N TYR A 144 8.62 11.02 -8.98
CA TYR A 144 8.96 11.78 -10.16
C TYR A 144 7.79 11.78 -11.13
N TYR A 145 7.49 12.90 -11.73
CA TYR A 145 6.60 13.02 -12.88
C TYR A 145 7.04 14.16 -13.80
N LYS A 146 6.79 14.02 -15.08
CA LYS A 146 7.12 15.03 -16.09
C LYS A 146 6.23 14.88 -17.31
N LYS A 147 5.67 15.99 -17.78
CA LYS A 147 5.00 16.08 -19.08
C LYS A 147 6.03 16.00 -20.20
N VAL A 148 5.81 15.09 -21.14
CA VAL A 148 6.65 14.88 -22.32
C VAL A 148 5.84 15.17 -23.56
N GLU A 149 6.20 16.23 -24.26
CA GLU A 149 5.50 16.70 -25.46
C GLU A 149 5.54 15.62 -26.56
N GLY A 150 4.40 15.44 -27.20
CA GLY A 150 4.23 14.53 -28.33
C GLY A 150 4.53 15.19 -29.68
N LYS A 151 4.10 14.53 -30.75
CA LYS A 151 4.33 14.99 -32.14
C LYS A 151 3.46 16.18 -32.55
N THR A 152 2.38 16.46 -31.82
CA THR A 152 1.47 17.58 -32.08
C THR A 152 1.37 18.46 -30.84
N PRO A 153 1.01 19.77 -30.98
CA PRO A 153 0.91 20.68 -29.84
C PRO A 153 -0.06 20.24 -28.74
N THR A 154 -1.00 19.36 -29.06
CA THR A 154 -2.02 18.86 -28.11
C THR A 154 -1.75 17.43 -27.65
N SER A 155 -0.74 16.75 -28.20
CA SER A 155 -0.37 15.40 -27.79
C SER A 155 0.79 15.45 -26.79
N TYR A 156 0.65 14.72 -25.69
CA TYR A 156 1.73 14.53 -24.73
C TYR A 156 1.53 13.23 -23.94
N THR A 157 2.58 12.75 -23.33
CA THR A 157 2.55 11.68 -22.32
C THR A 157 3.13 12.16 -21.01
N MET A 158 3.00 11.33 -19.97
CA MET A 158 3.61 11.60 -18.67
C MET A 158 4.66 10.54 -18.36
N ASP A 159 5.89 10.97 -18.12
CA ASP A 159 6.88 10.13 -17.45
C ASP A 159 6.63 10.20 -15.95
N HIS A 160 6.60 9.05 -15.27
CA HIS A 160 6.43 9.01 -13.83
C HIS A 160 7.03 7.75 -13.19
N SER A 161 7.26 7.82 -11.88
CA SER A 161 7.66 6.66 -11.08
C SER A 161 6.57 5.59 -11.10
N ALA A 162 6.94 4.33 -11.37
CA ALA A 162 6.01 3.22 -11.58
C ALA A 162 5.83 2.28 -10.37
N GLY A 163 6.37 2.63 -9.20
CA GLY A 163 6.19 1.85 -7.97
C GLY A 163 4.92 2.22 -7.22
N SER A 164 4.51 1.35 -6.28
CA SER A 164 3.39 1.62 -5.37
C SER A 164 3.82 1.56 -3.92
N TYR A 165 3.12 2.34 -3.08
CA TYR A 165 3.30 2.36 -1.63
C TYR A 165 2.21 1.56 -0.96
N ALA A 166 2.58 0.69 0.00
CA ALA A 166 1.60 -0.05 0.77
C ALA A 166 1.65 0.35 2.25
N PHE A 167 0.46 0.53 2.80
CA PHE A 167 0.19 0.93 4.18
C PHE A 167 -0.49 -0.21 4.91
N ASP A 168 -0.21 -0.36 6.20
CA ASP A 168 -0.90 -1.32 7.05
C ASP A 168 -2.29 -0.81 7.48
N THR A 169 -3.02 -1.63 8.21
CA THR A 169 -4.38 -1.33 8.70
C THR A 169 -4.46 -0.13 9.66
N GLN A 170 -3.32 0.38 10.10
CA GLN A 170 -3.21 1.56 10.95
C GLN A 170 -2.82 2.82 10.14
N GLY A 171 -2.70 2.69 8.81
CA GLY A 171 -2.30 3.78 7.92
C GLY A 171 -0.81 4.15 7.99
N ARG A 172 0.04 3.25 8.49
CA ARG A 172 1.49 3.47 8.51
C ARG A 172 2.11 2.93 7.22
N VAL A 173 2.97 3.71 6.58
CA VAL A 173 3.71 3.23 5.41
C VAL A 173 4.62 2.07 5.79
N ARG A 174 4.58 1.01 4.99
CA ARG A 174 5.33 -0.21 5.25
C ARG A 174 6.18 -0.65 4.06
N LEU A 175 5.63 -0.64 2.86
CA LEU A 175 6.31 -1.22 1.70
C LEU A 175 6.33 -0.26 0.52
N PHE A 176 7.40 -0.39 -0.27
CA PHE A 176 7.48 0.12 -1.63
C PHE A 176 7.58 -1.06 -2.59
N ASN A 177 6.54 -1.28 -3.39
CA ASN A 177 6.48 -2.32 -4.40
C ASN A 177 7.02 -1.78 -5.73
N ARG A 178 7.96 -2.49 -6.33
CA ARG A 178 8.44 -2.17 -7.68
C ARG A 178 7.41 -2.61 -8.71
N TYR A 179 7.31 -1.88 -9.81
CA TYR A 179 6.50 -2.30 -10.96
C TYR A 179 6.92 -3.70 -11.45
N GLY A 180 5.94 -4.52 -11.83
CA GLY A 180 6.18 -5.86 -12.34
C GLY A 180 6.51 -6.90 -11.26
N SER A 181 6.22 -6.62 -9.99
CA SER A 181 6.37 -7.62 -8.90
C SER A 181 5.43 -8.82 -9.06
N GLY A 182 4.30 -8.61 -9.74
CA GLY A 182 3.28 -9.63 -9.99
C GLY A 182 2.29 -9.81 -8.83
N ALA A 183 1.05 -10.12 -9.17
CA ALA A 183 -0.09 -10.19 -8.24
C ALA A 183 0.13 -11.15 -7.07
N LYS A 184 0.80 -12.29 -7.31
CA LYS A 184 1.07 -13.29 -6.27
C LYS A 184 2.00 -12.74 -5.19
N VAL A 185 3.08 -12.07 -5.59
CA VAL A 185 4.03 -11.44 -4.66
C VAL A 185 3.35 -10.35 -3.85
N LEU A 186 2.56 -9.50 -4.52
CA LEU A 186 1.78 -8.46 -3.85
C LEU A 186 0.80 -9.07 -2.81
N ALA A 187 0.09 -10.13 -3.17
CA ALA A 187 -0.83 -10.81 -2.25
C ALA A 187 -0.12 -11.43 -1.04
N GLU A 188 1.07 -12.03 -1.23
CA GLU A 188 1.87 -12.58 -0.13
C GLU A 188 2.29 -11.48 0.86
N ASP A 189 2.76 -10.34 0.37
CA ASP A 189 3.16 -9.20 1.20
C ASP A 189 1.95 -8.54 1.90
N PHE A 190 0.83 -8.37 1.19
CA PHE A 190 -0.37 -7.76 1.75
C PHE A 190 -1.00 -8.58 2.88
N LYS A 191 -0.89 -9.92 2.87
CA LYS A 191 -1.30 -10.76 4.00
C LYS A 191 -0.62 -10.38 5.32
N TRP A 192 0.61 -9.90 5.27
CA TRP A 192 1.32 -9.41 6.45
C TRP A 192 0.82 -8.04 6.92
N LEU A 193 0.41 -7.18 6.00
CA LEU A 193 -0.11 -5.86 6.32
C LEU A 193 -1.53 -5.89 6.91
N LEU A 194 -2.24 -7.01 6.73
CA LEU A 194 -3.59 -7.24 7.24
C LEU A 194 -3.63 -7.86 8.65
N LYS A 195 -2.48 -8.26 9.18
CA LYS A 195 -2.33 -8.79 10.55
C LYS A 195 -2.18 -7.66 11.56
#